data_0fd0f68e2b2b78f86f4937b70757459b
#
_entry.id   0fd0f68e2b2b78f86f4937b70757459b
#
_cell.length_a   1.000
_cell.length_b   1.000
_cell.length_c   1.000
_cell.angle_alpha   90.00
_cell.angle_beta   90.00
_cell.angle_gamma   90.00
#
_symmetry.space_group_name_H-M   'P 1'
#
loop_
_entity.id
_entity.type
_entity.pdbx_description
1 polymer ?
#
loop_
_entity_poly.entity_id
_entity_poly.type
_entity_poly.pdbx_seq_one_letter_code
_entity_poly.pdbx_strand_id
1 'polypeptide(L)'
;MAQLPMLTDAWLHIQEGKIAGYGPMTAMPQLECTVRDAAGRVVMPAFCDSHTHLVYAGSREQEFVDRIRGLSYEEIARRGGGILNSSVKLRQTSEDQLYNDAMHRIKEIMSLGTAAVEIKSGYGLDTESELKMLRVIRRIKETAPLTVKATFLGAHAVPPEYRGRQSEYVDLIVREMIPAVAAEGLADYVDVFCDQGFFTPEETAKILEAAAKVGMVPKIHANEMGYTGGIQAGVAYSALSVDHLEFTGDEEINHLKESNTMPTLLPGAAFFLGLPWPPARKMIESGLPIALASDYNPGSSPSGNMMMVLSLACICLKMLPSEAINAATINSAYAMGLSDTMGSISRGKPANILITKPVPSYEFLPYSYGSNLIESVIINGNYINSL
;
A
#
# COMPACT_ATOMS: atom_id res chain seq x y z
N MET A 1 -1.70 5.51 -18.67
CA MET A 1 -1.59 6.30 -17.43
C MET A 1 -2.33 7.64 -17.49
N ALA A 2 -2.10 8.48 -18.49
CA ALA A 2 -2.59 9.87 -18.52
C ALA A 2 -4.09 10.05 -18.80
N GLN A 3 -4.80 9.03 -19.25
CA GLN A 3 -6.24 9.12 -19.51
C GLN A 3 -7.02 9.06 -18.20
N LEU A 4 -7.59 10.19 -17.81
CA LEU A 4 -8.52 10.32 -16.70
C LEU A 4 -9.87 10.80 -17.26
N PRO A 5 -10.78 9.89 -17.65
CA PRO A 5 -12.10 10.27 -18.16
C PRO A 5 -12.85 11.11 -17.11
N MET A 6 -13.28 12.30 -17.49
CA MET A 6 -13.93 13.25 -16.59
C MET A 6 -15.26 13.71 -17.18
N LEU A 7 -16.27 13.82 -16.34
CA LEU A 7 -17.54 14.45 -16.64
C LEU A 7 -17.65 15.74 -15.82
N THR A 8 -17.99 16.85 -16.46
CA THR A 8 -18.33 18.11 -15.79
C THR A 8 -19.86 18.24 -15.77
N ASP A 9 -20.38 18.96 -14.76
CA ASP A 9 -21.81 19.12 -14.56
C ASP A 9 -22.54 17.77 -14.66
N ALA A 10 -22.20 16.86 -13.70
CA ALA A 10 -22.55 15.45 -13.75
C ALA A 10 -23.36 15.00 -12.53
N TRP A 11 -24.13 13.95 -12.71
CA TRP A 11 -24.80 13.24 -11.64
C TRP A 11 -24.20 11.84 -11.44
N LEU A 12 -24.28 11.34 -10.21
CA LEU A 12 -23.89 9.98 -9.82
C LEU A 12 -25.00 9.39 -8.94
N HIS A 13 -25.50 8.22 -9.31
CA HIS A 13 -26.53 7.50 -8.55
C HIS A 13 -25.94 6.25 -7.89
N ILE A 14 -26.17 6.15 -6.58
CA ILE A 14 -25.81 4.99 -5.78
C ILE A 14 -27.09 4.31 -5.33
N GLN A 15 -27.19 3.00 -5.55
CA GLN A 15 -28.32 2.18 -5.13
C GLN A 15 -27.79 0.85 -4.56
N GLU A 16 -28.29 0.45 -3.39
CA GLU A 16 -27.87 -0.79 -2.72
C GLU A 16 -26.36 -0.94 -2.57
N GLY A 17 -25.68 0.17 -2.23
CA GLY A 17 -24.24 0.20 -2.03
C GLY A 17 -23.40 0.19 -3.30
N LYS A 18 -24.03 0.18 -4.50
CA LYS A 18 -23.35 0.12 -5.79
C LYS A 18 -23.60 1.36 -6.64
N ILE A 19 -22.70 1.61 -7.57
CA ILE A 19 -22.86 2.63 -8.60
C ILE A 19 -23.91 2.15 -9.61
N ALA A 20 -25.12 2.69 -9.53
CA ALA A 20 -26.22 2.35 -10.43
C ALA A 20 -26.13 3.11 -11.76
N GLY A 21 -25.67 4.37 -11.72
CA GLY A 21 -25.50 5.18 -12.91
C GLY A 21 -24.77 6.48 -12.68
N TYR A 22 -24.34 7.10 -13.77
CA TYR A 22 -23.76 8.44 -13.81
C TYR A 22 -23.87 9.01 -15.23
N GLY A 23 -23.82 10.32 -15.35
CA GLY A 23 -23.88 11.01 -16.62
C GLY A 23 -23.93 12.52 -16.47
N PRO A 24 -24.03 13.29 -17.59
CA PRO A 24 -24.19 14.74 -17.52
C PRO A 24 -25.55 15.10 -16.94
N MET A 25 -25.64 16.22 -16.24
CA MET A 25 -26.89 16.71 -15.61
C MET A 25 -28.03 16.85 -16.62
N THR A 26 -27.74 17.18 -17.89
CA THR A 26 -28.75 17.27 -18.96
C THR A 26 -29.45 15.95 -19.27
N ALA A 27 -28.87 14.82 -18.87
CA ALA A 27 -29.41 13.46 -19.05
C ALA A 27 -29.74 12.79 -17.71
N MET A 28 -29.92 13.56 -16.64
CA MET A 28 -30.26 13.03 -15.33
C MET A 28 -31.68 12.43 -15.35
N PRO A 29 -31.84 11.14 -15.00
CA PRO A 29 -33.18 10.53 -14.88
C PRO A 29 -33.93 11.11 -13.67
N GLN A 30 -35.26 11.01 -13.70
CA GLN A 30 -36.05 11.26 -12.50
C GLN A 30 -35.89 10.08 -11.53
N LEU A 31 -35.40 10.37 -10.33
CA LEU A 31 -35.12 9.38 -9.29
C LEU A 31 -35.78 9.84 -7.97
N GLU A 32 -36.46 8.92 -7.31
CA GLU A 32 -36.93 9.10 -5.95
C GLU A 32 -35.82 8.68 -4.96
N CYS A 33 -34.92 9.58 -4.63
CA CYS A 33 -33.80 9.33 -3.74
C CYS A 33 -33.36 10.59 -2.99
N THR A 34 -32.57 10.42 -1.94
CA THR A 34 -31.89 11.55 -1.28
C THR A 34 -30.86 12.13 -2.23
N VAL A 35 -30.94 13.46 -2.45
CA VAL A 35 -29.99 14.18 -3.29
C VAL A 35 -28.98 14.91 -2.42
N ARG A 36 -27.71 14.82 -2.80
CA ARG A 36 -26.64 15.62 -2.22
C ARG A 36 -26.01 16.50 -3.30
N ASP A 37 -25.96 17.79 -3.04
CA ASP A 37 -25.30 18.75 -3.94
C ASP A 37 -23.76 18.65 -3.77
N ALA A 38 -23.08 18.36 -4.88
CA ALA A 38 -21.64 18.30 -4.99
C ALA A 38 -21.06 19.41 -5.90
N ALA A 39 -21.81 20.49 -6.12
CA ALA A 39 -21.37 21.60 -6.97
C ALA A 39 -20.02 22.17 -6.50
N GLY A 40 -19.11 22.41 -7.46
CA GLY A 40 -17.76 22.90 -7.18
C GLY A 40 -16.80 21.87 -6.55
N ARG A 41 -17.19 20.61 -6.47
CA ARG A 41 -16.41 19.53 -5.87
C ARG A 41 -15.97 18.51 -6.91
N VAL A 42 -14.87 17.85 -6.60
CA VAL A 42 -14.46 16.65 -7.34
C VAL A 42 -15.05 15.42 -6.63
N VAL A 43 -15.71 14.56 -7.42
CA VAL A 43 -16.19 13.23 -7.02
C VAL A 43 -15.35 12.21 -7.76
N MET A 44 -14.60 11.40 -7.04
CA MET A 44 -13.65 10.46 -7.64
C MET A 44 -13.63 9.12 -6.88
N PRO A 45 -13.05 8.05 -7.46
CA PRO A 45 -12.84 6.81 -6.71
C PRO A 45 -12.05 7.08 -5.43
N ALA A 46 -12.42 6.43 -4.34
CA ALA A 46 -11.62 6.43 -3.12
C ALA A 46 -10.28 5.75 -3.37
N PHE A 47 -9.26 6.12 -2.59
CA PHE A 47 -7.92 5.58 -2.73
C PHE A 47 -7.86 4.10 -2.38
N CYS A 48 -6.98 3.40 -3.10
CA CYS A 48 -6.50 2.08 -2.75
C CYS A 48 -5.03 2.22 -2.33
N ASP A 49 -4.69 1.72 -1.15
CA ASP A 49 -3.33 1.77 -0.62
C ASP A 49 -2.75 0.35 -0.60
N SER A 50 -1.96 0.03 -1.62
CA SER A 50 -1.52 -1.33 -1.92
C SER A 50 -0.26 -1.77 -1.17
N HIS A 51 0.22 -0.97 -0.21
CA HIS A 51 1.40 -1.30 0.57
C HIS A 51 1.41 -0.55 1.90
N THR A 52 1.11 -1.26 2.99
CA THR A 52 1.20 -0.70 4.36
C THR A 52 1.63 -1.77 5.37
N HIS A 53 2.08 -1.29 6.54
CA HIS A 53 2.42 -2.13 7.70
C HIS A 53 1.67 -1.61 8.95
N LEU A 54 0.35 -1.45 8.86
CA LEU A 54 -0.46 -0.78 9.89
C LEU A 54 -0.52 -1.50 11.25
N VAL A 55 -0.19 -2.80 11.30
CA VAL A 55 -0.13 -3.55 12.55
C VAL A 55 1.29 -3.51 13.10
N TYR A 56 1.56 -2.56 13.99
CA TYR A 56 2.83 -2.42 14.69
C TYR A 56 2.66 -1.87 16.09
N ALA A 57 3.64 -2.15 16.96
CA ALA A 57 3.68 -1.71 18.35
C ALA A 57 4.61 -0.52 18.53
N GLY A 58 4.05 0.63 18.96
CA GLY A 58 4.78 1.86 19.23
C GLY A 58 5.33 2.58 17.99
N SER A 59 5.85 3.75 18.20
CA SER A 59 6.44 4.62 17.18
C SER A 59 7.98 4.57 17.24
N ARG A 60 8.61 5.18 16.25
CA ARG A 60 10.08 5.25 16.11
C ARG A 60 10.59 6.71 16.03
N GLU A 61 9.90 7.64 16.68
CA GLU A 61 10.23 9.06 16.66
C GLU A 61 11.63 9.39 17.21
N GLN A 62 12.16 8.56 18.11
CA GLN A 62 13.53 8.75 18.60
C GLN A 62 14.57 8.45 17.52
N GLU A 63 14.31 7.45 16.68
CA GLU A 63 15.18 7.17 15.53
C GLU A 63 15.11 8.29 14.48
N PHE A 64 13.94 8.91 14.31
CA PHE A 64 13.81 10.12 13.49
C PHE A 64 14.69 11.27 14.01
N VAL A 65 14.69 11.53 15.33
CA VAL A 65 15.56 12.52 15.95
C VAL A 65 17.04 12.16 15.77
N ASP A 66 17.40 10.89 15.91
CA ASP A 66 18.78 10.43 15.73
C ASP A 66 19.26 10.61 14.28
N ARG A 67 18.41 10.36 13.27
CA ARG A 67 18.73 10.68 11.87
C ARG A 67 18.95 12.17 11.65
N ILE A 68 18.12 13.04 12.21
CA ILE A 68 18.30 14.50 12.12
C ILE A 68 19.65 14.92 12.72
N ARG A 69 20.12 14.23 13.75
CA ARG A 69 21.45 14.44 14.37
C ARG A 69 22.60 13.86 13.55
N GLY A 70 22.30 13.22 12.41
CA GLY A 70 23.30 12.69 11.50
C GLY A 70 23.81 11.29 11.85
N LEU A 71 23.13 10.54 12.73
CA LEU A 71 23.48 9.15 12.99
C LEU A 71 23.21 8.31 11.76
N SER A 72 24.14 7.42 11.42
CA SER A 72 23.97 6.45 10.35
C SER A 72 22.94 5.37 10.74
N TYR A 73 22.39 4.70 9.71
CA TYR A 73 21.50 3.55 9.93
C TYR A 73 22.14 2.48 10.82
N GLU A 74 23.42 2.19 10.61
CA GLU A 74 24.18 1.22 11.42
C GLU A 74 24.30 1.63 12.89
N GLU A 75 24.51 2.93 13.16
CA GLU A 75 24.58 3.46 14.52
C GLU A 75 23.22 3.39 15.21
N ILE A 76 22.14 3.70 14.49
CA ILE A 76 20.77 3.58 14.99
C ILE A 76 20.45 2.11 15.30
N ALA A 77 20.75 1.18 14.38
CA ALA A 77 20.57 -0.24 14.60
C ALA A 77 21.37 -0.78 15.80
N ARG A 78 22.62 -0.32 15.98
CA ARG A 78 23.48 -0.69 17.13
C ARG A 78 22.91 -0.20 18.46
N ARG A 79 22.17 0.92 18.45
CA ARG A 79 21.45 1.46 19.64
C ARG A 79 20.13 0.74 19.90
N GLY A 80 19.83 -0.30 19.15
CA GLY A 80 18.59 -1.09 19.29
C GLY A 80 17.42 -0.53 18.48
N GLY A 81 17.67 0.29 17.47
CA GLY A 81 16.66 0.78 16.52
C GLY A 81 16.37 -0.20 15.37
N GLY A 82 15.53 0.23 14.44
CA GLY A 82 15.20 -0.52 13.22
C GLY A 82 14.05 -1.51 13.40
N ILE A 83 13.89 -2.38 12.40
CA ILE A 83 12.85 -3.43 12.36
C ILE A 83 12.94 -4.34 13.58
N LEU A 84 14.15 -4.66 14.04
CA LEU A 84 14.38 -5.55 15.17
C LEU A 84 13.84 -4.98 16.49
N ASN A 85 13.94 -3.66 16.71
CA ASN A 85 13.34 -3.00 17.87
C ASN A 85 11.79 -3.07 17.82
N SER A 86 11.23 -2.83 16.65
CA SER A 86 9.78 -2.98 16.43
C SER A 86 9.33 -4.41 16.70
N SER A 87 10.12 -5.41 16.31
CA SER A 87 9.85 -6.83 16.58
C SER A 87 9.80 -7.13 18.07
N VAL A 88 10.77 -6.67 18.84
CA VAL A 88 10.80 -6.89 20.31
C VAL A 88 9.54 -6.32 20.97
N LYS A 89 9.14 -5.10 20.62
CA LYS A 89 7.93 -4.46 21.13
C LYS A 89 6.67 -5.24 20.73
N LEU A 90 6.57 -5.65 19.46
CA LEU A 90 5.43 -6.38 18.94
C LEU A 90 5.25 -7.72 19.62
N ARG A 91 6.31 -8.48 19.82
CA ARG A 91 6.29 -9.78 20.52
C ARG A 91 5.69 -9.68 21.93
N GLN A 92 5.94 -8.56 22.63
CA GLN A 92 5.45 -8.29 23.98
C GLN A 92 4.04 -7.68 24.02
N THR A 93 3.51 -7.19 22.90
CA THR A 93 2.21 -6.52 22.85
C THR A 93 1.09 -7.54 22.57
N SER A 94 -0.03 -7.42 23.28
CA SER A 94 -1.19 -8.30 23.11
C SER A 94 -1.90 -8.06 21.77
N GLU A 95 -2.63 -9.06 21.27
CA GLU A 95 -3.47 -8.93 20.06
C GLU A 95 -4.49 -7.79 20.20
N ASP A 96 -5.13 -7.64 21.36
CA ASP A 96 -6.11 -6.58 21.59
C ASP A 96 -5.49 -5.19 21.51
N GLN A 97 -4.30 -5.00 22.05
CA GLN A 97 -3.61 -3.72 21.97
C GLN A 97 -3.18 -3.42 20.52
N LEU A 98 -2.60 -4.40 19.80
CA LEU A 98 -2.24 -4.27 18.40
C LEU A 98 -3.46 -3.93 17.53
N TYR A 99 -4.58 -4.60 17.78
CA TYR A 99 -5.84 -4.33 17.09
C TYR A 99 -6.34 -2.90 17.35
N ASN A 100 -6.39 -2.47 18.60
CA ASN A 100 -6.86 -1.13 18.95
C ASN A 100 -5.99 -0.05 18.33
N ASP A 101 -4.66 -0.19 18.42
CA ASP A 101 -3.72 0.75 17.82
C ASP A 101 -3.84 0.79 16.28
N ALA A 102 -4.00 -0.37 15.65
CA ALA A 102 -4.22 -0.45 14.20
C ALA A 102 -5.55 0.18 13.79
N MET A 103 -6.63 -0.01 14.58
CA MET A 103 -7.94 0.58 14.29
C MET A 103 -7.92 2.12 14.38
N HIS A 104 -7.08 2.73 15.19
CA HIS A 104 -6.89 4.19 15.14
C HIS A 104 -6.31 4.62 13.80
N ARG A 105 -5.28 3.91 13.28
CA ARG A 105 -4.69 4.17 11.96
C ARG A 105 -5.67 3.89 10.81
N ILE A 106 -6.47 2.84 10.92
CA ILE A 106 -7.55 2.53 9.95
C ILE A 106 -8.57 3.67 9.87
N LYS A 107 -9.01 4.19 11.01
CA LYS A 107 -9.92 5.34 11.05
C LYS A 107 -9.29 6.58 10.42
N GLU A 108 -8.03 6.85 10.72
CA GLU A 108 -7.27 7.94 10.12
C GLU A 108 -7.25 7.84 8.60
N ILE A 109 -6.79 6.71 8.03
CA ILE A 109 -6.69 6.56 6.56
C ILE A 109 -8.05 6.59 5.87
N MET A 110 -9.11 6.06 6.48
CA MET A 110 -10.47 6.18 5.96
C MET A 110 -10.91 7.65 5.90
N SER A 111 -10.64 8.44 6.94
CA SER A 111 -10.95 9.88 6.95
C SER A 111 -10.17 10.66 5.90
N LEU A 112 -9.02 10.12 5.48
CA LEU A 112 -8.15 10.64 4.42
C LEU A 112 -8.46 10.04 3.03
N GLY A 113 -9.59 9.33 2.88
CA GLY A 113 -10.11 8.89 1.58
C GLY A 113 -9.71 7.48 1.13
N THR A 114 -9.07 6.68 1.96
CA THR A 114 -8.71 5.29 1.64
C THR A 114 -9.88 4.36 1.89
N ALA A 115 -10.29 3.58 0.88
CA ALA A 115 -11.37 2.60 0.95
C ALA A 115 -10.89 1.14 0.77
N ALA A 116 -9.64 0.93 0.36
CA ALA A 116 -8.98 -0.37 0.34
C ALA A 116 -7.54 -0.24 0.82
N VAL A 117 -7.08 -1.20 1.62
CA VAL A 117 -5.73 -1.22 2.15
C VAL A 117 -5.15 -2.64 2.15
N GLU A 118 -3.91 -2.77 1.75
CA GLU A 118 -3.11 -3.96 2.00
C GLU A 118 -2.32 -3.77 3.30
N ILE A 119 -2.40 -4.74 4.20
CA ILE A 119 -1.66 -4.73 5.46
C ILE A 119 -0.71 -5.93 5.50
N LYS A 120 0.57 -5.64 5.61
CA LYS A 120 1.64 -6.63 5.70
C LYS A 120 1.97 -6.93 7.17
N SER A 121 2.28 -8.19 7.47
CA SER A 121 2.96 -8.58 8.71
C SER A 121 4.44 -8.17 8.67
N GLY A 122 5.36 -8.88 9.32
CA GLY A 122 6.79 -8.67 9.15
C GLY A 122 7.50 -7.99 10.34
N TYR A 123 6.79 -7.73 11.42
CA TYR A 123 7.42 -7.32 12.68
C TYR A 123 7.41 -8.43 13.74
N GLY A 124 6.86 -9.59 13.45
CA GLY A 124 6.92 -10.76 14.34
C GLY A 124 8.29 -11.42 14.31
N LEU A 125 8.73 -11.80 13.13
CA LEU A 125 9.99 -12.49 12.82
C LEU A 125 10.16 -13.83 13.54
N ASP A 126 9.07 -14.39 14.04
CA ASP A 126 8.92 -15.78 14.49
C ASP A 126 7.49 -16.26 14.17
N THR A 127 7.28 -17.58 14.18
CA THR A 127 6.01 -18.17 13.76
C THR A 127 4.82 -17.63 14.53
N GLU A 128 4.89 -17.62 15.85
CA GLU A 128 3.75 -17.22 16.70
C GLU A 128 3.43 -15.73 16.57
N SER A 129 4.46 -14.89 16.50
CA SER A 129 4.28 -13.44 16.40
C SER A 129 3.81 -13.00 15.02
N GLU A 130 4.22 -13.68 13.94
CA GLU A 130 3.70 -13.43 12.58
C GLU A 130 2.22 -13.86 12.49
N LEU A 131 1.86 -15.04 13.04
CA LEU A 131 0.45 -15.48 13.13
C LEU A 131 -0.38 -14.49 13.96
N LYS A 132 0.14 -14.00 15.08
CA LYS A 132 -0.50 -12.97 15.90
C LYS A 132 -0.82 -11.71 15.08
N MET A 133 0.14 -11.19 14.32
CA MET A 133 -0.10 -10.05 13.43
C MET A 133 -1.19 -10.33 12.40
N LEU A 134 -1.11 -11.47 11.73
CA LEU A 134 -2.08 -11.84 10.68
C LEU A 134 -3.49 -12.09 11.26
N ARG A 135 -3.62 -12.63 12.48
CA ARG A 135 -4.91 -12.74 13.18
C ARG A 135 -5.50 -11.36 13.50
N VAL A 136 -4.65 -10.39 13.90
CA VAL A 136 -5.07 -8.99 14.06
C VAL A 136 -5.55 -8.41 12.73
N ILE A 137 -4.84 -8.63 11.61
CA ILE A 137 -5.26 -8.20 10.28
C ILE A 137 -6.60 -8.83 9.88
N ARG A 138 -6.80 -10.12 10.13
CA ARG A 138 -8.09 -10.79 9.91
C ARG A 138 -9.22 -10.14 10.72
N ARG A 139 -8.99 -9.82 11.98
CA ARG A 139 -9.98 -9.13 12.82
C ARG A 139 -10.31 -7.74 12.29
N ILE A 140 -9.34 -6.99 11.78
CA ILE A 140 -9.56 -5.71 11.10
C ILE A 140 -10.42 -5.92 9.85
N LYS A 141 -10.11 -6.91 9.02
CA LYS A 141 -10.86 -7.26 7.79
C LYS A 141 -12.33 -7.58 8.09
N GLU A 142 -12.63 -8.19 9.24
CA GLU A 142 -13.98 -8.55 9.68
C GLU A 142 -14.76 -7.39 10.28
N THR A 143 -14.10 -6.37 10.82
CA THR A 143 -14.74 -5.31 11.62
C THR A 143 -14.71 -3.94 10.99
N ALA A 144 -13.74 -3.66 10.12
CA ALA A 144 -13.61 -2.36 9.46
C ALA A 144 -14.46 -2.30 8.17
N PRO A 145 -15.03 -1.13 7.82
CA PRO A 145 -15.88 -1.01 6.64
C PRO A 145 -15.10 -1.01 5.32
N LEU A 146 -13.78 -0.72 5.33
CA LEU A 146 -12.94 -0.73 4.14
C LEU A 146 -12.52 -2.15 3.74
N THR A 147 -12.10 -2.31 2.49
CA THR A 147 -11.57 -3.59 1.99
C THR A 147 -10.14 -3.78 2.47
N VAL A 148 -9.84 -4.93 3.10
CA VAL A 148 -8.50 -5.27 3.60
C VAL A 148 -7.97 -6.50 2.86
N LYS A 149 -6.71 -6.42 2.40
CA LYS A 149 -5.89 -7.53 1.92
C LYS A 149 -4.77 -7.79 2.92
N ALA A 150 -4.50 -9.07 3.17
CA ALA A 150 -3.49 -9.51 4.13
C ALA A 150 -2.27 -10.08 3.42
N THR A 151 -1.07 -9.65 3.83
CA THR A 151 0.21 -10.10 3.27
C THR A 151 1.08 -10.67 4.37
N PHE A 152 1.53 -11.91 4.19
CA PHE A 152 2.55 -12.51 5.03
C PHE A 152 3.94 -12.03 4.60
N LEU A 153 4.67 -11.40 5.51
CA LEU A 153 6.02 -10.86 5.29
C LEU A 153 7.01 -11.37 6.37
N GLY A 154 7.04 -12.68 6.62
CA GLY A 154 8.05 -13.26 7.53
C GLY A 154 9.49 -12.98 7.11
N ALA A 155 9.71 -12.79 5.81
CA ALA A 155 11.00 -12.41 5.24
C ALA A 155 11.21 -10.88 5.15
N HIS A 156 10.95 -10.15 6.24
CA HIS A 156 11.18 -8.71 6.34
C HIS A 156 12.58 -8.36 6.88
N ALA A 157 13.09 -9.15 7.82
CA ALA A 157 14.45 -9.06 8.33
C ALA A 157 14.85 -10.39 8.98
N VAL A 158 16.14 -10.60 9.16
CA VAL A 158 16.65 -11.78 9.90
C VAL A 158 16.69 -11.43 11.39
N PRO A 159 15.95 -12.14 12.25
CA PRO A 159 15.95 -11.85 13.68
C PRO A 159 17.29 -12.20 14.34
N PRO A 160 17.61 -11.60 15.50
CA PRO A 160 18.89 -11.76 16.17
C PRO A 160 19.25 -13.23 16.46
N GLU A 161 18.24 -14.07 16.70
CA GLU A 161 18.38 -15.51 17.01
C GLU A 161 18.98 -16.30 15.81
N TYR A 162 18.85 -15.77 14.60
CA TYR A 162 19.37 -16.35 13.36
C TYR A 162 20.54 -15.56 12.77
N ARG A 163 21.16 -14.64 13.50
CA ARG A 163 22.31 -13.87 13.01
C ARG A 163 23.44 -14.82 12.57
N GLY A 164 23.87 -14.68 11.31
CA GLY A 164 24.86 -15.56 10.67
C GLY A 164 24.34 -16.94 10.26
N ARG A 165 23.03 -17.19 10.40
CA ARG A 165 22.35 -18.44 10.02
C ARG A 165 21.07 -18.15 9.21
N GLN A 166 21.17 -17.21 8.25
CA GLN A 166 20.02 -16.73 7.46
C GLN A 166 19.33 -17.86 6.69
N SER A 167 20.09 -18.83 6.17
CA SER A 167 19.51 -20.00 5.50
C SER A 167 18.59 -20.84 6.41
N GLU A 168 18.92 -20.95 7.70
CA GLU A 168 18.06 -21.65 8.68
C GLU A 168 16.78 -20.85 8.95
N TYR A 169 16.84 -19.50 8.93
CA TYR A 169 15.66 -18.66 9.03
C TYR A 169 14.76 -18.79 7.80
N VAL A 170 15.33 -18.82 6.61
CA VAL A 170 14.59 -19.12 5.37
C VAL A 170 13.92 -20.49 5.45
N ASP A 171 14.62 -21.50 5.96
CA ASP A 171 14.04 -22.84 6.18
C ASP A 171 12.87 -22.80 7.20
N LEU A 172 12.95 -22.00 8.25
CA LEU A 172 11.84 -21.78 9.20
C LEU A 172 10.62 -21.15 8.50
N ILE A 173 10.84 -20.11 7.68
CA ILE A 173 9.76 -19.48 6.91
C ILE A 173 9.07 -20.50 6.01
N VAL A 174 9.87 -21.29 5.25
CA VAL A 174 9.35 -22.21 4.25
C VAL A 174 8.66 -23.44 4.88
N ARG A 175 9.24 -24.00 5.95
CA ARG A 175 8.79 -25.29 6.51
C ARG A 175 7.79 -25.14 7.65
N GLU A 176 7.75 -24.00 8.29
CA GLU A 176 6.89 -23.78 9.46
C GLU A 176 5.92 -22.60 9.28
N MET A 177 6.43 -21.38 9.02
CA MET A 177 5.58 -20.19 8.98
C MET A 177 4.55 -20.27 7.84
N ILE A 178 4.96 -20.50 6.58
CA ILE A 178 4.07 -20.58 5.43
C ILE A 178 2.98 -21.64 5.62
N PRO A 179 3.29 -22.90 6.01
CA PRO A 179 2.27 -23.89 6.31
C PRO A 179 1.31 -23.47 7.44
N ALA A 180 1.79 -22.84 8.49
CA ALA A 180 0.97 -22.38 9.61
C ALA A 180 0.01 -21.26 9.18
N VAL A 181 0.50 -20.27 8.41
CA VAL A 181 -0.32 -19.19 7.84
C VAL A 181 -1.41 -19.75 6.90
N ALA A 182 -1.04 -20.71 6.06
CA ALA A 182 -1.97 -21.36 5.13
C ALA A 182 -3.03 -22.20 5.87
N ALA A 183 -2.65 -22.91 6.92
CA ALA A 183 -3.57 -23.73 7.72
C ALA A 183 -4.70 -22.91 8.35
N GLU A 184 -4.43 -21.64 8.71
CA GLU A 184 -5.43 -20.72 9.24
C GLU A 184 -6.08 -19.82 8.17
N GLY A 185 -5.62 -19.87 6.91
CA GLY A 185 -6.13 -19.02 5.82
C GLY A 185 -5.94 -17.52 6.08
N LEU A 186 -4.79 -17.11 6.62
CA LEU A 186 -4.59 -15.76 7.15
C LEU A 186 -4.09 -14.74 6.14
N ALA A 187 -3.51 -15.16 5.02
CA ALA A 187 -2.89 -14.26 4.06
C ALA A 187 -3.38 -14.50 2.62
N ASP A 188 -3.64 -13.40 1.91
CA ASP A 188 -3.91 -13.39 0.46
C ASP A 188 -2.57 -13.46 -0.32
N TYR A 189 -1.51 -12.84 0.21
CA TYR A 189 -0.22 -12.63 -0.44
C TYR A 189 0.94 -13.06 0.44
N VAL A 190 2.09 -13.33 -0.20
CA VAL A 190 3.40 -13.43 0.42
C VAL A 190 4.29 -12.32 -0.09
N ASP A 191 5.13 -11.75 0.76
CA ASP A 191 6.11 -10.74 0.39
C ASP A 191 7.48 -11.08 0.95
N VAL A 192 8.53 -10.61 0.29
CA VAL A 192 9.93 -10.77 0.68
C VAL A 192 10.66 -9.45 0.49
N PHE A 193 11.43 -9.02 1.48
CA PHE A 193 12.34 -7.89 1.33
C PHE A 193 13.62 -8.35 0.61
N CYS A 194 13.55 -8.35 -0.73
CA CYS A 194 14.65 -8.76 -1.60
C CYS A 194 15.55 -7.55 -1.89
N ASP A 195 16.48 -7.27 -0.99
CA ASP A 195 17.35 -6.11 -1.12
C ASP A 195 18.72 -6.30 -0.45
N GLN A 196 19.62 -5.34 -0.65
CA GLN A 196 20.96 -5.37 -0.10
C GLN A 196 20.94 -5.43 1.44
N GLY A 197 21.53 -6.48 2.00
CA GLY A 197 21.58 -6.70 3.45
C GLY A 197 20.35 -7.39 4.03
N PHE A 198 19.38 -7.77 3.19
CA PHE A 198 18.19 -8.53 3.53
C PHE A 198 18.18 -9.89 2.84
N PHE A 199 17.18 -10.24 2.05
CA PHE A 199 17.10 -11.54 1.39
C PHE A 199 17.59 -11.46 -0.05
N THR A 200 18.31 -12.52 -0.49
CA THR A 200 18.81 -12.64 -1.86
C THR A 200 17.71 -13.09 -2.83
N PRO A 201 17.89 -12.92 -4.16
CA PRO A 201 16.97 -13.48 -5.15
C PRO A 201 16.77 -15.00 -5.03
N GLU A 202 17.82 -15.76 -4.68
CA GLU A 202 17.75 -17.22 -4.50
C GLU A 202 16.93 -17.60 -3.26
N GLU A 203 17.07 -16.86 -2.16
CA GLU A 203 16.27 -17.04 -0.94
C GLU A 203 14.83 -16.65 -1.19
N THR A 204 14.62 -15.53 -1.91
CA THR A 204 13.31 -15.06 -2.36
C THR A 204 12.61 -16.15 -3.18
N ALA A 205 13.29 -16.73 -4.18
CA ALA A 205 12.75 -17.80 -4.98
C ALA A 205 12.24 -18.98 -4.15
N LYS A 206 13.01 -19.45 -3.16
CA LYS A 206 12.60 -20.55 -2.26
C LYS A 206 11.33 -20.24 -1.48
N ILE A 207 11.21 -19.01 -0.98
CA ILE A 207 10.04 -18.56 -0.22
C ILE A 207 8.81 -18.48 -1.13
N LEU A 208 8.96 -17.88 -2.32
CA LEU A 208 7.86 -17.74 -3.28
C LEU A 208 7.38 -19.10 -3.81
N GLU A 209 8.29 -20.04 -4.08
CA GLU A 209 7.93 -21.42 -4.47
C GLU A 209 7.14 -22.16 -3.38
N ALA A 210 7.50 -21.95 -2.12
CA ALA A 210 6.75 -22.53 -1.01
C ALA A 210 5.35 -21.90 -0.87
N ALA A 211 5.26 -20.60 -0.98
CA ALA A 211 4.01 -19.86 -0.89
C ALA A 211 3.04 -20.18 -2.04
N ALA A 212 3.54 -20.33 -3.25
CA ALA A 212 2.76 -20.72 -4.42
C ALA A 212 2.05 -22.08 -4.24
N LYS A 213 2.69 -23.04 -3.56
CA LYS A 213 2.11 -24.37 -3.27
C LYS A 213 0.87 -24.30 -2.38
N VAL A 214 0.72 -23.23 -1.61
CA VAL A 214 -0.42 -22.99 -0.71
C VAL A 214 -1.34 -21.88 -1.20
N GLY A 215 -1.14 -21.38 -2.44
CA GLY A 215 -2.02 -20.44 -3.11
C GLY A 215 -1.83 -18.99 -2.73
N MET A 216 -0.75 -18.61 -2.04
CA MET A 216 -0.44 -17.20 -1.80
C MET A 216 0.19 -16.58 -3.05
N VAL A 217 -0.27 -15.37 -3.43
CA VAL A 217 0.23 -14.65 -4.59
C VAL A 217 1.47 -13.82 -4.19
N PRO A 218 2.57 -13.84 -4.97
CA PRO A 218 3.77 -13.09 -4.64
C PRO A 218 3.62 -11.58 -4.75
N LYS A 219 4.32 -10.87 -3.86
CA LYS A 219 4.68 -9.45 -3.93
C LYS A 219 6.13 -9.33 -3.44
N ILE A 220 6.83 -8.24 -3.75
CA ILE A 220 8.24 -8.09 -3.36
C ILE A 220 8.55 -6.62 -3.04
N HIS A 221 9.19 -6.37 -1.87
CA HIS A 221 9.99 -5.16 -1.68
C HIS A 221 11.25 -5.33 -2.50
N ALA A 222 11.47 -4.47 -3.48
CA ALA A 222 12.53 -4.64 -4.46
C ALA A 222 13.26 -3.34 -4.76
N ASN A 223 14.59 -3.41 -4.80
CA ASN A 223 15.44 -2.34 -5.30
C ASN A 223 15.22 -0.98 -4.59
N GLU A 224 14.96 -1.00 -3.28
CA GLU A 224 14.87 0.20 -2.44
C GLU A 224 16.26 0.77 -2.14
N MET A 225 17.26 -0.12 -1.88
CA MET A 225 18.59 0.26 -1.44
C MET A 225 19.69 -0.01 -2.48
N GLY A 226 19.38 -0.74 -3.56
CA GLY A 226 20.33 -1.07 -4.62
C GLY A 226 19.75 -1.91 -5.75
N TYR A 227 20.56 -2.13 -6.77
CA TYR A 227 20.25 -3.08 -7.86
C TYR A 227 20.50 -4.50 -7.38
N THR A 228 19.50 -5.16 -6.85
CA THR A 228 19.63 -6.43 -6.13
C THR A 228 18.99 -7.63 -6.84
N GLY A 229 18.34 -7.41 -7.99
CA GLY A 229 17.63 -8.46 -8.72
C GLY A 229 16.24 -8.78 -8.18
N GLY A 230 15.72 -7.99 -7.23
CA GLY A 230 14.38 -8.15 -6.67
C GLY A 230 13.27 -7.98 -7.71
N ILE A 231 13.43 -7.04 -8.64
CA ILE A 231 12.49 -6.84 -9.75
C ILE A 231 12.46 -8.05 -10.66
N GLN A 232 13.63 -8.57 -11.04
CA GLN A 232 13.76 -9.74 -11.89
C GLN A 232 13.15 -10.99 -11.23
N ALA A 233 13.38 -11.16 -9.92
CA ALA A 233 12.76 -12.23 -9.14
C ALA A 233 11.23 -12.09 -9.13
N GLY A 234 10.69 -10.87 -8.90
CA GLY A 234 9.27 -10.62 -8.94
C GLY A 234 8.63 -10.99 -10.28
N VAL A 235 9.22 -10.55 -11.37
CA VAL A 235 8.75 -10.87 -12.73
C VAL A 235 8.80 -12.38 -12.98
N ALA A 236 9.91 -13.06 -12.63
CA ALA A 236 10.08 -14.49 -12.84
C ALA A 236 9.02 -15.34 -12.11
N TYR A 237 8.58 -14.91 -10.93
CA TYR A 237 7.55 -15.58 -10.13
C TYR A 237 6.16 -15.00 -10.30
N SER A 238 5.94 -14.15 -11.34
CA SER A 238 4.64 -13.53 -11.64
C SER A 238 4.05 -12.80 -10.44
N ALA A 239 4.88 -12.05 -9.72
CA ALA A 239 4.44 -11.24 -8.61
C ALA A 239 3.36 -10.24 -9.06
N LEU A 240 2.34 -10.05 -8.21
CA LEU A 240 1.27 -9.09 -8.49
C LEU A 240 1.81 -7.66 -8.53
N SER A 241 2.75 -7.35 -7.64
CA SER A 241 3.52 -6.10 -7.68
C SER A 241 4.96 -6.29 -7.20
N VAL A 242 5.82 -5.36 -7.61
CA VAL A 242 7.13 -5.10 -7.02
C VAL A 242 7.13 -3.66 -6.54
N ASP A 243 7.55 -3.46 -5.31
CA ASP A 243 7.27 -2.25 -4.56
C ASP A 243 8.60 -1.55 -4.18
N HIS A 244 8.63 -0.22 -4.02
CA HIS A 244 9.76 0.71 -3.83
C HIS A 244 10.38 1.20 -5.13
N LEU A 245 11.36 0.50 -5.69
CA LEU A 245 11.93 0.70 -7.03
C LEU A 245 12.80 1.97 -7.17
N GLU A 246 13.40 2.45 -6.10
CA GLU A 246 14.32 3.60 -6.09
C GLU A 246 15.49 3.37 -7.06
N PHE A 247 16.00 2.12 -7.11
CA PHE A 247 17.07 1.71 -8.01
C PHE A 247 16.51 0.91 -9.20
N THR A 248 16.03 1.66 -10.21
CA THR A 248 15.46 1.08 -11.44
C THR A 248 16.12 1.72 -12.66
N GLY A 249 16.74 0.90 -13.49
CA GLY A 249 17.36 1.26 -14.76
C GLY A 249 16.58 0.77 -15.98
N ASP A 250 17.23 0.82 -17.15
CA ASP A 250 16.61 0.37 -18.42
C ASP A 250 16.37 -1.14 -18.42
N GLU A 251 17.23 -1.92 -17.78
CA GLU A 251 17.11 -3.37 -17.70
C GLU A 251 15.85 -3.76 -16.92
N GLU A 252 15.67 -3.19 -15.71
CA GLU A 252 14.50 -3.43 -14.86
C GLU A 252 13.20 -2.99 -15.53
N ILE A 253 13.21 -1.83 -16.20
CA ILE A 253 12.06 -1.34 -16.97
C ILE A 253 11.69 -2.34 -18.07
N ASN A 254 12.67 -2.89 -18.79
CA ASN A 254 12.41 -3.85 -19.85
C ASN A 254 11.82 -5.16 -19.29
N HIS A 255 12.33 -5.68 -18.18
CA HIS A 255 11.74 -6.86 -17.51
C HIS A 255 10.27 -6.60 -17.11
N LEU A 256 9.98 -5.44 -16.53
CA LEU A 256 8.61 -5.08 -16.14
C LEU A 256 7.67 -4.99 -17.36
N LYS A 257 8.13 -4.45 -18.49
CA LYS A 257 7.32 -4.34 -19.71
C LYS A 257 6.90 -5.68 -20.31
N GLU A 258 7.67 -6.72 -20.08
CA GLU A 258 7.40 -8.08 -20.57
C GLU A 258 6.53 -8.89 -19.59
N SER A 259 6.01 -8.24 -18.54
CA SER A 259 5.24 -8.88 -17.47
C SER A 259 3.90 -8.19 -17.18
N ASN A 260 3.09 -8.82 -16.33
CA ASN A 260 1.89 -8.23 -15.75
C ASN A 260 2.12 -7.73 -14.32
N THR A 261 3.37 -7.73 -13.85
CA THR A 261 3.74 -7.27 -12.52
C THR A 261 3.61 -5.75 -12.42
N MET A 262 2.85 -5.26 -11.45
CA MET A 262 2.64 -3.83 -11.24
C MET A 262 3.83 -3.19 -10.51
N PRO A 263 4.56 -2.24 -11.11
CA PRO A 263 5.51 -1.41 -10.37
C PRO A 263 4.75 -0.47 -9.45
N THR A 264 5.01 -0.57 -8.13
CA THR A 264 4.38 0.26 -7.10
C THR A 264 5.42 1.15 -6.44
N LEU A 265 5.24 2.46 -6.54
CA LEU A 265 6.17 3.44 -5.99
C LEU A 265 5.69 3.97 -4.65
N LEU A 266 6.64 4.17 -3.73
CA LEU A 266 6.39 4.56 -2.35
C LEU A 266 7.07 5.91 -2.03
N PRO A 267 6.60 7.02 -2.62
CA PRO A 267 7.30 8.30 -2.51
C PRO A 267 7.38 8.84 -1.07
N GLY A 268 6.51 8.37 -0.17
CA GLY A 268 6.58 8.69 1.26
C GLY A 268 7.84 8.15 1.92
N ALA A 269 8.24 6.91 1.60
CA ALA A 269 9.46 6.28 2.11
C ALA A 269 10.71 7.01 1.59
N ALA A 270 10.82 7.22 0.28
CA ALA A 270 11.92 7.95 -0.32
C ALA A 270 12.08 9.36 0.27
N PHE A 271 10.96 10.08 0.48
CA PHE A 271 10.93 11.40 1.11
C PHE A 271 11.44 11.36 2.55
N PHE A 272 10.88 10.49 3.38
CA PHE A 272 11.16 10.46 4.82
C PHE A 272 12.58 9.98 5.14
N LEU A 273 13.09 9.05 4.32
CA LEU A 273 14.45 8.48 4.48
C LEU A 273 15.51 9.29 3.75
N GLY A 274 15.13 10.20 2.83
CA GLY A 274 16.09 10.93 1.98
C GLY A 274 16.76 10.04 0.94
N LEU A 275 16.04 9.02 0.44
CA LEU A 275 16.52 8.12 -0.61
C LEU A 275 16.45 8.79 -2.00
N PRO A 276 17.13 8.24 -3.02
CA PRO A 276 16.89 8.60 -4.41
C PRO A 276 15.42 8.44 -4.78
N TRP A 277 14.95 9.23 -5.73
CA TRP A 277 13.58 9.12 -6.22
C TRP A 277 13.49 8.03 -7.29
N PRO A 278 12.50 7.12 -7.22
CA PRO A 278 12.27 6.17 -8.29
C PRO A 278 11.96 6.88 -9.62
N PRO A 279 12.43 6.38 -10.78
CA PRO A 279 12.37 7.09 -12.07
C PRO A 279 10.99 6.99 -12.74
N ALA A 280 9.92 7.42 -12.05
CA ALA A 280 8.54 7.28 -12.49
C ALA A 280 8.29 7.86 -13.90
N ARG A 281 8.87 9.06 -14.21
CA ARG A 281 8.68 9.67 -15.53
C ARG A 281 9.20 8.75 -16.64
N LYS A 282 10.40 8.20 -16.48
CA LYS A 282 11.01 7.27 -17.43
C LYS A 282 10.19 5.98 -17.59
N MET A 283 9.68 5.44 -16.50
CA MET A 283 8.80 4.26 -16.51
C MET A 283 7.53 4.52 -17.32
N ILE A 284 6.84 5.65 -17.06
CA ILE A 284 5.60 6.02 -17.76
C ILE A 284 5.86 6.26 -19.25
N GLU A 285 6.94 6.97 -19.60
CA GLU A 285 7.33 7.21 -21.01
C GLU A 285 7.70 5.92 -21.73
N SER A 286 8.17 4.91 -21.01
CA SER A 286 8.41 3.57 -21.54
C SER A 286 7.13 2.73 -21.70
N GLY A 287 5.97 3.25 -21.30
CA GLY A 287 4.66 2.60 -21.43
C GLY A 287 4.23 1.77 -20.21
N LEU A 288 4.96 1.80 -19.10
CA LEU A 288 4.58 1.08 -17.89
C LEU A 288 3.41 1.76 -17.18
N PRO A 289 2.43 1.00 -16.66
CA PRO A 289 1.55 1.46 -15.60
C PRO A 289 2.34 1.58 -14.30
N ILE A 290 1.91 2.49 -13.42
CA ILE A 290 2.50 2.67 -12.07
C ILE A 290 1.37 2.69 -11.06
N ALA A 291 1.54 2.01 -9.93
CA ALA A 291 0.75 2.19 -8.72
C ALA A 291 1.50 3.08 -7.72
N LEU A 292 0.75 3.71 -6.82
CA LEU A 292 1.27 4.50 -5.70
C LEU A 292 0.70 3.96 -4.39
N ALA A 293 1.54 3.88 -3.37
CA ALA A 293 1.12 3.49 -2.04
C ALA A 293 1.83 4.33 -0.96
N SER A 294 1.31 4.29 0.27
CA SER A 294 1.80 5.13 1.36
C SER A 294 3.04 4.57 2.06
N ASP A 295 3.19 3.25 2.07
CA ASP A 295 4.13 2.54 2.95
C ASP A 295 3.91 2.88 4.42
N TYR A 296 2.66 3.08 4.86
CA TYR A 296 2.39 3.51 6.23
C TYR A 296 2.97 2.53 7.26
N ASN A 297 4.09 2.91 7.85
CA ASN A 297 4.83 2.14 8.84
C ASN A 297 5.56 3.08 9.82
N PRO A 298 6.04 2.60 10.99
CA PRO A 298 6.63 3.47 12.00
C PRO A 298 8.05 3.96 11.66
N GLY A 299 8.72 3.38 10.65
CA GLY A 299 10.15 3.57 10.41
C GLY A 299 10.52 4.43 9.23
N SER A 300 9.87 4.22 8.11
CA SER A 300 10.20 4.83 6.82
C SER A 300 9.11 5.76 6.27
N SER A 301 7.85 5.61 6.71
CA SER A 301 6.74 6.44 6.24
C SER A 301 5.60 6.46 7.27
N PRO A 302 5.69 7.28 8.33
CA PRO A 302 4.70 7.27 9.41
C PRO A 302 3.43 8.07 9.06
N SER A 303 2.90 7.89 7.86
CA SER A 303 1.69 8.57 7.37
C SER A 303 0.98 7.76 6.28
N GLY A 304 -0.33 7.57 6.43
CA GLY A 304 -1.21 7.00 5.41
C GLY A 304 -1.94 8.04 4.55
N ASN A 305 -1.41 9.26 4.46
CA ASN A 305 -2.04 10.35 3.73
C ASN A 305 -1.81 10.23 2.21
N MET A 306 -2.73 9.57 1.49
CA MET A 306 -2.65 9.39 0.04
C MET A 306 -2.70 10.73 -0.73
N MET A 307 -3.31 11.79 -0.19
CA MET A 307 -3.23 13.12 -0.80
C MET A 307 -1.80 13.66 -0.80
N MET A 308 -1.04 13.43 0.29
CA MET A 308 0.38 13.78 0.33
C MET A 308 1.20 12.91 -0.64
N VAL A 309 0.86 11.62 -0.77
CA VAL A 309 1.47 10.72 -1.77
C VAL A 309 1.27 11.26 -3.19
N LEU A 310 0.06 11.72 -3.56
CA LEU A 310 -0.18 12.39 -4.85
C LEU A 310 0.70 13.62 -5.05
N SER A 311 0.86 14.44 -4.01
CA SER A 311 1.71 15.65 -4.08
C SER A 311 3.17 15.30 -4.31
N LEU A 312 3.70 14.31 -3.57
CA LEU A 312 5.08 13.84 -3.75
C LEU A 312 5.27 13.23 -5.16
N ALA A 313 4.30 12.46 -5.64
CA ALA A 313 4.36 11.88 -6.98
C ALA A 313 4.43 12.98 -8.07
N CYS A 314 3.65 14.04 -7.96
CA CYS A 314 3.69 15.15 -8.92
C CYS A 314 4.97 16.00 -8.78
N ILE A 315 5.34 16.38 -7.56
CA ILE A 315 6.45 17.30 -7.30
C ILE A 315 7.80 16.62 -7.50
N CYS A 316 7.99 15.43 -6.93
CA CYS A 316 9.28 14.74 -6.88
C CYS A 316 9.44 13.73 -8.02
N LEU A 317 8.43 12.93 -8.32
CA LEU A 317 8.48 11.90 -9.36
C LEU A 317 8.07 12.42 -10.74
N LYS A 318 7.66 13.69 -10.86
CA LYS A 318 7.26 14.35 -12.13
C LYS A 318 6.09 13.67 -12.83
N MET A 319 5.18 13.06 -12.07
CA MET A 319 3.93 12.53 -12.59
C MET A 319 2.92 13.67 -12.83
N LEU A 320 2.12 13.55 -13.90
CA LEU A 320 0.98 14.45 -14.09
C LEU A 320 -0.11 14.14 -13.04
N PRO A 321 -0.94 15.12 -12.62
CA PRO A 321 -2.02 14.88 -11.69
C PRO A 321 -2.95 13.72 -12.08
N SER A 322 -3.29 13.61 -13.36
CA SER A 322 -4.10 12.49 -13.89
C SER A 322 -3.40 11.14 -13.74
N GLU A 323 -2.09 11.09 -13.96
CA GLU A 323 -1.29 9.87 -13.80
C GLU A 323 -1.22 9.46 -12.32
N ALA A 324 -1.01 10.41 -11.41
CA ALA A 324 -0.95 10.17 -9.98
C ALA A 324 -2.30 9.70 -9.41
N ILE A 325 -3.43 10.28 -9.86
CA ILE A 325 -4.76 9.83 -9.45
C ILE A 325 -5.03 8.41 -9.92
N ASN A 326 -4.75 8.07 -11.20
CA ASN A 326 -4.87 6.71 -11.69
C ASN A 326 -3.98 5.73 -10.92
N ALA A 327 -2.76 6.16 -10.60
CA ALA A 327 -1.81 5.36 -9.82
C ALA A 327 -2.30 5.04 -8.41
N ALA A 328 -2.95 6.00 -7.73
CA ALA A 328 -3.48 5.83 -6.37
C ALA A 328 -4.89 5.23 -6.32
N THR A 329 -5.51 4.95 -7.45
CA THR A 329 -6.87 4.39 -7.54
C THR A 329 -6.88 3.07 -8.31
N ILE A 330 -7.07 3.10 -9.63
CA ILE A 330 -7.26 1.88 -10.43
C ILE A 330 -6.00 1.00 -10.49
N ASN A 331 -4.79 1.59 -10.56
CA ASN A 331 -3.56 0.81 -10.63
C ASN A 331 -3.21 0.21 -9.26
N SER A 332 -3.41 0.95 -8.16
CA SER A 332 -3.26 0.39 -6.81
C SER A 332 -4.32 -0.67 -6.51
N ALA A 333 -5.56 -0.52 -7.04
CA ALA A 333 -6.55 -1.58 -6.99
C ALA A 333 -6.09 -2.84 -7.74
N TYR A 334 -5.42 -2.68 -8.91
CA TYR A 334 -4.81 -3.81 -9.61
C TYR A 334 -3.71 -4.47 -8.78
N ALA A 335 -2.81 -3.69 -8.18
CA ALA A 335 -1.74 -4.19 -7.31
C ALA A 335 -2.25 -4.94 -6.06
N MET A 336 -3.55 -4.85 -5.79
CA MET A 336 -4.27 -5.58 -4.73
C MET A 336 -5.22 -6.66 -5.27
N GLY A 337 -5.23 -6.94 -6.58
CA GLY A 337 -6.18 -7.86 -7.19
C GLY A 337 -7.65 -7.43 -7.06
N LEU A 338 -7.92 -6.13 -6.99
CA LEU A 338 -9.24 -5.54 -6.74
C LEU A 338 -9.75 -4.66 -7.90
N SER A 339 -9.06 -4.58 -9.03
CA SER A 339 -9.42 -3.68 -10.14
C SER A 339 -10.83 -3.92 -10.72
N ASP A 340 -11.36 -5.12 -10.59
CA ASP A 340 -12.72 -5.44 -11.03
C ASP A 340 -13.81 -4.84 -10.13
N THR A 341 -13.48 -4.56 -8.88
CA THR A 341 -14.45 -4.08 -7.87
C THR A 341 -14.16 -2.68 -7.35
N MET A 342 -12.92 -2.19 -7.48
CA MET A 342 -12.48 -0.92 -6.90
C MET A 342 -11.71 -0.05 -7.90
N GLY A 343 -11.31 1.12 -7.48
CA GLY A 343 -10.39 2.03 -8.18
C GLY A 343 -11.00 2.80 -9.36
N SER A 344 -12.30 2.63 -9.67
CA SER A 344 -12.97 3.40 -10.72
C SER A 344 -14.46 3.60 -10.41
N ILE A 345 -15.04 4.70 -10.92
CA ILE A 345 -16.49 4.91 -10.94
C ILE A 345 -17.04 4.19 -12.18
N SER A 346 -17.56 2.99 -11.96
CA SER A 346 -18.14 2.16 -13.04
C SER A 346 -19.43 1.50 -12.56
N ARG A 347 -20.42 1.38 -13.45
CA ARG A 347 -21.72 0.77 -13.12
C ARG A 347 -21.53 -0.65 -12.58
N GLY A 348 -22.23 -0.98 -11.52
CA GLY A 348 -22.19 -2.27 -10.85
C GLY A 348 -21.08 -2.45 -9.81
N LYS A 349 -20.04 -1.62 -9.82
CA LYS A 349 -19.01 -1.64 -8.75
C LYS A 349 -19.58 -1.11 -7.42
N PRO A 350 -19.10 -1.61 -6.28
CA PRO A 350 -19.36 -0.98 -4.99
C PRO A 350 -19.01 0.51 -5.00
N ALA A 351 -19.84 1.33 -4.39
CA ALA A 351 -19.63 2.77 -4.34
C ALA A 351 -18.58 3.11 -3.28
N ASN A 352 -17.33 3.08 -3.68
CA ASN A 352 -16.16 3.51 -2.91
C ASN A 352 -15.64 4.82 -3.51
N ILE A 353 -16.03 5.94 -2.90
CA ILE A 353 -15.95 7.27 -3.50
C ILE A 353 -15.46 8.27 -2.45
N LEU A 354 -14.64 9.21 -2.85
CA LEU A 354 -14.36 10.42 -2.08
C LEU A 354 -14.98 11.64 -2.77
N ILE A 355 -15.43 12.58 -1.95
CA ILE A 355 -15.95 13.88 -2.35
C ILE A 355 -15.07 14.92 -1.69
N THR A 356 -14.55 15.85 -2.48
CA THR A 356 -13.67 16.89 -1.98
C THR A 356 -14.46 18.08 -1.43
N LYS A 357 -13.82 18.94 -0.65
CA LYS A 357 -14.24 20.33 -0.47
C LYS A 357 -14.27 21.02 -1.84
N PRO A 358 -14.93 22.18 -1.98
CA PRO A 358 -14.88 22.93 -3.23
C PRO A 358 -13.45 23.24 -3.65
N VAL A 359 -13.09 22.86 -4.89
CA VAL A 359 -11.77 23.06 -5.51
C VAL A 359 -11.94 23.48 -6.96
N PRO A 360 -11.01 24.27 -7.51
CA PRO A 360 -11.14 24.76 -8.90
C PRO A 360 -11.05 23.64 -9.95
N SER A 361 -10.30 22.57 -9.66
CA SER A 361 -10.11 21.44 -10.57
C SER A 361 -9.48 20.25 -9.84
N TYR A 362 -9.38 19.08 -10.49
CA TYR A 362 -8.70 17.91 -9.91
C TYR A 362 -7.17 18.09 -9.79
N GLU A 363 -6.57 18.93 -10.62
CA GLU A 363 -5.14 19.27 -10.53
C GLU A 363 -4.81 20.01 -9.24
N PHE A 364 -5.80 20.66 -8.63
CA PHE A 364 -5.64 21.32 -7.34
C PHE A 364 -5.35 20.33 -6.19
N LEU A 365 -5.74 19.07 -6.33
CA LEU A 365 -5.54 18.05 -5.30
C LEU A 365 -4.06 17.85 -4.95
N PRO A 366 -3.16 17.48 -5.90
CA PRO A 366 -1.74 17.38 -5.60
C PRO A 366 -1.04 18.74 -5.45
N TYR A 367 -1.59 19.82 -6.02
CA TYR A 367 -1.03 21.17 -5.91
C TYR A 367 -1.11 21.70 -4.48
N SER A 368 -2.20 21.47 -3.78
CA SER A 368 -2.44 21.94 -2.41
C SER A 368 -1.85 20.98 -1.37
N TYR A 369 -0.55 20.74 -1.48
CA TYR A 369 0.16 19.79 -0.61
C TYR A 369 -0.06 20.11 0.88
N GLY A 370 -0.28 19.03 1.68
CA GLY A 370 -0.49 19.14 3.13
C GLY A 370 -1.89 19.55 3.57
N SER A 371 -2.77 19.99 2.65
CA SER A 371 -4.15 20.33 2.99
C SER A 371 -5.05 19.09 2.94
N ASN A 372 -5.91 18.92 3.96
CA ASN A 372 -6.98 17.94 3.85
C ASN A 372 -8.15 18.53 3.05
N LEU A 373 -8.23 18.12 1.78
CA LEU A 373 -9.27 18.55 0.84
C LEU A 373 -10.48 17.60 0.82
N ILE A 374 -10.49 16.54 1.61
CA ILE A 374 -11.59 15.58 1.64
C ILE A 374 -12.72 16.13 2.52
N GLU A 375 -13.94 16.13 1.98
CA GLU A 375 -15.16 16.49 2.71
C GLU A 375 -15.92 15.26 3.16
N SER A 376 -16.01 14.23 2.30
CA SER A 376 -16.75 13.01 2.60
C SER A 376 -16.12 11.80 1.93
N VAL A 377 -16.23 10.67 2.61
CA VAL A 377 -15.85 9.36 2.08
C VAL A 377 -17.06 8.44 2.13
N ILE A 378 -17.29 7.73 1.03
CA ILE A 378 -18.34 6.71 0.91
C ILE A 378 -17.62 5.38 0.71
N ILE A 379 -17.90 4.40 1.56
CA ILE A 379 -17.37 3.04 1.45
C ILE A 379 -18.55 2.07 1.35
N ASN A 380 -18.56 1.29 0.28
CA ASN A 380 -19.64 0.34 -0.02
C ASN A 380 -21.03 1.01 0.03
N GLY A 381 -21.13 2.25 -0.47
CA GLY A 381 -22.36 3.05 -0.51
C GLY A 381 -22.73 3.74 0.80
N ASN A 382 -21.99 3.53 1.88
CA ASN A 382 -22.26 4.14 3.19
C ASN A 382 -21.33 5.32 3.43
N TYR A 383 -21.90 6.45 3.88
CA TYR A 383 -21.10 7.58 4.32
C TYR A 383 -20.29 7.18 5.58
N ILE A 384 -19.00 7.41 5.52
CA ILE A 384 -18.15 7.34 6.71
C ILE A 384 -18.29 8.68 7.39
N ASN A 385 -19.12 8.73 8.44
CA ASN A 385 -19.28 9.92 9.26
C ASN A 385 -17.91 10.29 9.84
N SER A 386 -17.65 11.61 10.00
CA SER A 386 -16.43 12.11 10.64
C SER A 386 -16.13 11.32 11.91
N LEU A 387 -15.09 10.51 11.82
CA LEU A 387 -14.59 9.65 12.91
C LEU A 387 -13.88 10.51 13.95
#